data_bf451df0696edd555462c2ca03e17fc3
#
_entry.id   bf451df0696edd555462c2ca03e17fc3
#
_cell.length_a   1.000
_cell.length_b   1.000
_cell.length_c   1.000
_cell.angle_alpha   90.00
_cell.angle_beta   90.00
_cell.angle_gamma   90.00
#
_symmetry.space_group_name_H-M   'P 1'
#
loop_
_entity.id
_entity.type
_entity.pdbx_description
1 polymer ?
#
loop_
_entity_poly.entity_id
_entity_poly.type
_entity_poly.pdbx_seq_one_letter_code
_entity_poly.pdbx_strand_id
1 'polypeptide(L)'
;MSHTARILLLGSGELGREFAISAKRLGAYVIACDAYDDAPAMQLADAREVFSMLDGDKLREAAEKHRPDYIVPEIEAIRTSVLAELEEEGFTVVPSARAAQLTMNRDAIRDLAANDLGLVTSRYRYAKNFEEVQAAAQHTGLPCVIKPVMSSSGKGQSTVRDAAELEAAWAYACANMRGDRQRVIVEQFVDFDYEITLLTVRHKDGISFCPAIGHRQERGDYQESWQPTPMTDAAIAKAQDMARTVVDDLGGYGLFGVEFFVKGEDVIFSE
;
A
#
# COMPACT_ATOMS: atom_id res chain seq x y z
N MET A 1 2.52 -2.52 -37.80
CA MET A 1 1.28 -2.67 -37.01
C MET A 1 1.63 -2.28 -35.59
N SER A 2 0.89 -1.38 -34.96
CA SER A 2 1.10 -1.07 -33.54
C SER A 2 0.75 -2.30 -32.70
N HIS A 3 1.65 -2.73 -31.84
CA HIS A 3 1.38 -3.83 -30.89
C HIS A 3 0.33 -3.36 -29.89
N THR A 4 -0.74 -4.17 -29.71
CA THR A 4 -1.74 -3.93 -28.69
C THR A 4 -1.24 -4.49 -27.38
N ALA A 5 -0.98 -3.65 -26.39
CA ALA A 5 -0.53 -4.09 -25.07
C ALA A 5 -1.56 -5.00 -24.42
N ARG A 6 -1.12 -6.16 -23.91
CA ARG A 6 -1.95 -7.15 -23.20
C ARG A 6 -1.67 -7.04 -21.70
N ILE A 7 -2.72 -6.87 -20.92
CA ILE A 7 -2.62 -6.63 -19.47
C ILE A 7 -3.38 -7.75 -18.75
N LEU A 8 -2.69 -8.46 -17.85
CA LEU A 8 -3.30 -9.38 -16.89
C LEU A 8 -3.53 -8.61 -15.59
N LEU A 9 -4.78 -8.26 -15.32
CA LEU A 9 -5.19 -7.51 -14.13
C LEU A 9 -5.55 -8.49 -13.02
N LEU A 10 -4.82 -8.47 -11.92
CA LEU A 10 -5.01 -9.33 -10.75
C LEU A 10 -5.76 -8.56 -9.66
N GLY A 11 -7.06 -8.74 -9.61
CA GLY A 11 -8.04 -7.98 -8.86
C GLY A 11 -8.96 -7.23 -9.81
N SER A 12 -10.25 -7.49 -9.72
CA SER A 12 -11.25 -6.99 -10.66
C SER A 12 -12.41 -6.28 -9.97
N GLY A 13 -12.16 -5.74 -8.77
CA GLY A 13 -13.11 -4.94 -8.00
C GLY A 13 -13.39 -3.57 -8.64
N GLU A 14 -13.89 -2.63 -7.85
CA GLU A 14 -14.29 -1.30 -8.33
C GLU A 14 -13.09 -0.49 -8.83
N LEU A 15 -11.95 -0.55 -8.13
CA LEU A 15 -10.72 0.12 -8.56
C LEU A 15 -10.14 -0.55 -9.82
N GLY A 16 -10.16 -1.88 -9.88
CA GLY A 16 -9.80 -2.65 -11.08
C GLY A 16 -10.67 -2.28 -12.29
N ARG A 17 -11.95 -1.97 -12.06
CA ARG A 17 -12.86 -1.46 -13.11
C ARG A 17 -12.40 -0.12 -13.66
N GLU A 18 -12.04 0.85 -12.80
CA GLU A 18 -11.53 2.15 -13.23
C GLU A 18 -10.21 2.02 -14.00
N PHE A 19 -9.33 1.12 -13.54
CA PHE A 19 -8.11 0.77 -14.27
C PHE A 19 -8.44 0.21 -15.65
N ALA A 20 -9.36 -0.75 -15.75
CA ALA A 20 -9.78 -1.35 -17.03
C ALA A 20 -10.34 -0.30 -17.99
N ILE A 21 -11.19 0.64 -17.53
CA ILE A 21 -11.69 1.76 -18.34
C ILE A 21 -10.52 2.56 -18.93
N SER A 22 -9.54 2.91 -18.10
CA SER A 22 -8.39 3.70 -18.54
C SER A 22 -7.50 2.94 -19.52
N ALA A 23 -7.23 1.65 -19.26
CA ALA A 23 -6.46 0.79 -20.14
C ALA A 23 -7.15 0.61 -21.50
N LYS A 24 -8.47 0.40 -21.51
CA LYS A 24 -9.26 0.29 -22.75
C LYS A 24 -9.25 1.58 -23.57
N ARG A 25 -9.29 2.75 -22.94
CA ARG A 25 -9.14 4.05 -23.62
C ARG A 25 -7.80 4.21 -24.33
N LEU A 26 -6.76 3.57 -23.79
CA LEU A 26 -5.42 3.52 -24.39
C LEU A 26 -5.26 2.40 -25.44
N GLY A 27 -6.31 1.62 -25.69
CA GLY A 27 -6.30 0.54 -26.68
C GLY A 27 -5.68 -0.77 -26.20
N ALA A 28 -5.53 -0.97 -24.88
CA ALA A 28 -5.03 -2.21 -24.33
C ALA A 28 -6.05 -3.36 -24.41
N TYR A 29 -5.55 -4.59 -24.48
CA TYR A 29 -6.31 -5.81 -24.30
C TYR A 29 -6.23 -6.23 -22.82
N VAL A 30 -7.34 -6.25 -22.13
CA VAL A 30 -7.40 -6.50 -20.68
C VAL A 30 -7.93 -7.89 -20.39
N ILE A 31 -7.19 -8.67 -19.62
CA ILE A 31 -7.60 -9.95 -19.03
C ILE A 31 -7.84 -9.68 -17.53
N ALA A 32 -9.09 -9.73 -17.10
CA ALA A 32 -9.46 -9.47 -15.71
C ALA A 32 -9.55 -10.78 -14.91
N CYS A 33 -8.87 -10.82 -13.76
CA CYS A 33 -8.81 -11.98 -12.87
C CYS A 33 -9.40 -11.66 -11.51
N ASP A 34 -10.26 -12.52 -10.97
CA ASP A 34 -10.78 -12.39 -9.60
C ASP A 34 -11.19 -13.76 -9.04
N ALA A 35 -11.48 -13.82 -7.74
CA ALA A 35 -11.92 -15.03 -7.05
C ALA A 35 -13.38 -15.39 -7.35
N TYR A 36 -14.16 -14.50 -7.97
CA TYR A 36 -15.57 -14.71 -8.33
C TYR A 36 -15.86 -14.22 -9.75
N ASP A 37 -16.83 -14.84 -10.40
CA ASP A 37 -17.24 -14.47 -11.75
C ASP A 37 -18.05 -13.17 -11.77
N ASP A 38 -18.00 -12.48 -12.91
CA ASP A 38 -18.70 -11.22 -13.16
C ASP A 38 -18.28 -10.07 -12.23
N ALA A 39 -17.03 -10.11 -11.76
CA ALA A 39 -16.45 -9.00 -11.01
C ALA A 39 -16.48 -7.69 -11.84
N PRO A 40 -16.54 -6.50 -11.20
CA PRO A 40 -16.74 -5.21 -11.89
C PRO A 40 -15.85 -4.96 -13.11
N ALA A 41 -14.55 -5.26 -13.05
CA ALA A 41 -13.65 -5.09 -14.18
C ALA A 41 -13.88 -6.11 -15.30
N MET A 42 -14.38 -7.32 -14.98
CA MET A 42 -14.64 -8.37 -15.97
C MET A 42 -15.72 -7.98 -16.98
N GLN A 43 -16.64 -7.08 -16.58
CA GLN A 43 -17.69 -6.56 -17.45
C GLN A 43 -17.17 -5.70 -18.61
N LEU A 44 -15.92 -5.20 -18.48
CA LEU A 44 -15.28 -4.32 -19.45
C LEU A 44 -14.06 -4.96 -20.13
N ALA A 45 -13.57 -6.06 -19.58
CA ALA A 45 -12.38 -6.74 -20.06
C ALA A 45 -12.64 -7.51 -21.36
N ASP A 46 -11.58 -7.80 -22.10
CA ASP A 46 -11.64 -8.61 -23.33
C ASP A 46 -11.64 -10.12 -23.02
N ALA A 47 -11.08 -10.51 -21.88
CA ALA A 47 -11.09 -11.87 -21.37
C ALA A 47 -11.13 -11.86 -19.83
N ARG A 48 -11.48 -13.00 -19.25
CA ARG A 48 -11.55 -13.15 -17.80
C ARG A 48 -11.09 -14.53 -17.35
N GLU A 49 -10.56 -14.58 -16.12
CA GLU A 49 -10.19 -15.80 -15.41
C GLU A 49 -10.73 -15.73 -13.98
N VAL A 50 -11.27 -16.85 -13.49
CA VAL A 50 -11.86 -16.94 -12.14
C VAL A 50 -11.06 -17.92 -11.31
N PHE A 51 -10.29 -17.37 -10.35
CA PHE A 51 -9.50 -18.15 -9.40
C PHE A 51 -9.10 -17.29 -8.22
N SER A 52 -8.75 -17.93 -7.09
CA SER A 52 -8.19 -17.22 -5.95
C SER A 52 -6.79 -16.70 -6.29
N MET A 53 -6.55 -15.40 -6.12
CA MET A 53 -5.20 -14.79 -6.34
C MET A 53 -4.13 -15.37 -5.39
N LEU A 54 -4.53 -16.08 -4.32
CA LEU A 54 -3.63 -16.82 -3.42
C LEU A 54 -3.25 -18.21 -3.96
N ASP A 55 -3.93 -18.69 -5.02
CA ASP A 55 -3.60 -19.93 -5.72
C ASP A 55 -2.49 -19.63 -6.74
N GLY A 56 -1.24 -19.93 -6.35
CA GLY A 56 -0.06 -19.65 -7.17
C GLY A 56 -0.04 -20.44 -8.48
N ASP A 57 -0.54 -21.67 -8.48
CA ASP A 57 -0.56 -22.51 -9.67
C ASP A 57 -1.53 -21.94 -10.71
N LYS A 58 -2.71 -21.50 -10.29
CA LYS A 58 -3.69 -20.85 -11.16
C LYS A 58 -3.23 -19.48 -11.66
N LEU A 59 -2.53 -18.70 -10.83
CA LEU A 59 -1.95 -17.44 -11.25
C LEU A 59 -0.91 -17.66 -12.36
N ARG A 60 -0.02 -18.64 -12.17
CA ARG A 60 0.97 -19.03 -13.17
C ARG A 60 0.31 -19.51 -14.47
N GLU A 61 -0.68 -20.43 -14.36
CA GLU A 61 -1.44 -20.93 -15.50
C GLU A 61 -2.06 -19.78 -16.33
N ALA A 62 -2.64 -18.78 -15.65
CA ALA A 62 -3.21 -17.61 -16.32
C ALA A 62 -2.14 -16.76 -17.03
N ALA A 63 -0.99 -16.51 -16.39
CA ALA A 63 0.12 -15.78 -17.01
C ALA A 63 0.67 -16.51 -18.24
N GLU A 64 0.90 -17.82 -18.16
CA GLU A 64 1.39 -18.64 -19.27
C GLU A 64 0.38 -18.75 -20.43
N LYS A 65 -0.90 -18.88 -20.10
CA LYS A 65 -1.99 -18.96 -21.08
C LYS A 65 -2.14 -17.70 -21.90
N HIS A 66 -2.13 -16.55 -21.21
CA HIS A 66 -2.42 -15.27 -21.85
C HIS A 66 -1.19 -14.53 -22.37
N ARG A 67 0.01 -14.89 -21.91
CA ARG A 67 1.28 -14.24 -22.27
C ARG A 67 1.15 -12.72 -22.30
N PRO A 68 0.78 -12.07 -21.17
CA PRO A 68 0.59 -10.63 -21.13
C PRO A 68 1.92 -9.88 -21.28
N ASP A 69 1.84 -8.65 -21.79
CA ASP A 69 2.98 -7.72 -21.76
C ASP A 69 3.20 -7.18 -20.34
N TYR A 70 2.10 -7.05 -19.57
CA TYR A 70 2.12 -6.54 -18.19
C TYR A 70 1.21 -7.36 -17.29
N ILE A 71 1.69 -7.71 -16.11
CA ILE A 71 0.91 -8.25 -14.99
C ILE A 71 0.72 -7.13 -13.98
N VAL A 72 -0.53 -6.80 -13.66
CA VAL A 72 -0.88 -5.69 -12.78
C VAL A 72 -1.58 -6.20 -11.54
N PRO A 73 -0.86 -6.34 -10.40
CA PRO A 73 -1.49 -6.62 -9.11
C PRO A 73 -2.27 -5.38 -8.63
N GLU A 74 -3.55 -5.54 -8.36
CA GLU A 74 -4.43 -4.48 -7.89
C GLU A 74 -4.91 -4.74 -6.46
N ILE A 75 -5.15 -6.00 -6.08
CA ILE A 75 -5.56 -6.37 -4.72
C ILE A 75 -4.37 -6.79 -3.87
N GLU A 76 -4.53 -6.70 -2.55
CA GLU A 76 -3.49 -7.06 -1.58
C GLU A 76 -3.34 -8.58 -1.38
N ALA A 77 -4.39 -9.37 -1.62
CA ALA A 77 -4.41 -10.81 -1.36
C ALA A 77 -3.92 -11.62 -2.57
N ILE A 78 -2.64 -11.49 -2.93
CA ILE A 78 -2.00 -12.16 -4.08
C ILE A 78 -0.82 -13.02 -3.60
N ARG A 79 -0.54 -14.10 -4.32
CA ARG A 79 0.67 -14.92 -4.11
C ARG A 79 1.90 -14.21 -4.70
N THR A 80 2.45 -13.25 -3.96
CA THR A 80 3.57 -12.41 -4.42
C THR A 80 4.85 -13.18 -4.72
N SER A 81 5.06 -14.36 -4.10
CA SER A 81 6.19 -15.23 -4.45
C SER A 81 6.14 -15.68 -5.90
N VAL A 82 4.95 -16.00 -6.43
CA VAL A 82 4.77 -16.38 -7.84
C VAL A 82 4.98 -15.17 -8.76
N LEU A 83 4.60 -13.96 -8.35
CA LEU A 83 4.91 -12.76 -9.13
C LEU A 83 6.44 -12.56 -9.28
N ALA A 84 7.20 -12.81 -8.21
CA ALA A 84 8.66 -12.72 -8.26
C ALA A 84 9.28 -13.78 -9.20
N GLU A 85 8.80 -15.01 -9.15
CA GLU A 85 9.21 -16.08 -10.07
C GLU A 85 8.90 -15.71 -11.53
N LEU A 86 7.71 -15.17 -11.80
CA LEU A 86 7.32 -14.72 -13.14
C LEU A 86 8.20 -13.55 -13.64
N GLU A 87 8.60 -12.63 -12.76
CA GLU A 87 9.58 -11.58 -13.14
C GLU A 87 10.92 -12.18 -13.51
N GLU A 88 11.43 -13.17 -12.76
CA GLU A 88 12.68 -13.89 -13.09
C GLU A 88 12.56 -14.65 -14.42
N GLU A 89 11.40 -15.11 -14.80
CA GLU A 89 11.08 -15.76 -16.07
C GLU A 89 10.88 -14.77 -17.25
N GLY A 90 10.95 -13.46 -16.97
CA GLY A 90 10.88 -12.39 -17.97
C GLY A 90 9.51 -11.78 -18.20
N PHE A 91 8.51 -12.06 -17.36
CA PHE A 91 7.26 -11.28 -17.34
C PHE A 91 7.49 -9.90 -16.71
N THR A 92 6.74 -8.91 -17.16
CA THR A 92 6.79 -7.56 -16.57
C THR A 92 5.65 -7.37 -15.58
N VAL A 93 5.97 -7.26 -14.29
CA VAL A 93 5.00 -6.97 -13.23
C VAL A 93 5.03 -5.48 -12.90
N VAL A 94 3.87 -4.82 -12.82
CA VAL A 94 3.74 -3.37 -12.59
C VAL A 94 2.64 -3.09 -11.56
N PRO A 95 3.00 -2.60 -10.37
CA PRO A 95 4.36 -2.38 -9.84
C PRO A 95 5.12 -3.70 -9.64
N SER A 96 6.43 -3.63 -9.42
CA SER A 96 7.27 -4.84 -9.30
C SER A 96 6.76 -5.81 -8.23
N ALA A 97 7.07 -7.10 -8.36
CA ALA A 97 6.71 -8.11 -7.35
C ALA A 97 7.27 -7.74 -5.97
N ARG A 98 8.48 -7.16 -5.90
CA ARG A 98 9.07 -6.64 -4.66
C ARG A 98 8.23 -5.51 -4.08
N ALA A 99 7.80 -4.56 -4.90
CA ALA A 99 6.94 -3.47 -4.46
C ALA A 99 5.60 -4.00 -3.93
N ALA A 100 4.94 -4.88 -4.67
CA ALA A 100 3.70 -5.52 -4.22
C ALA A 100 3.88 -6.26 -2.89
N GLN A 101 4.99 -6.98 -2.71
CA GLN A 101 5.29 -7.71 -1.48
C GLN A 101 5.51 -6.79 -0.27
N LEU A 102 6.24 -5.68 -0.45
CA LEU A 102 6.55 -4.74 0.62
C LEU A 102 5.32 -3.91 1.01
N THR A 103 4.53 -3.44 0.05
CA THR A 103 3.32 -2.65 0.32
C THR A 103 2.21 -3.47 0.96
N MET A 104 2.14 -4.77 0.70
CA MET A 104 1.23 -5.69 1.39
C MET A 104 1.61 -5.94 2.86
N ASN A 105 2.86 -5.71 3.22
CA ASN A 105 3.39 -5.90 4.57
C ASN A 105 3.73 -4.53 5.18
N ARG A 106 2.78 -3.91 5.87
CA ARG A 106 2.93 -2.58 6.47
C ARG A 106 4.13 -2.44 7.40
N ASP A 107 4.52 -3.53 8.07
CA ASP A 107 5.75 -3.58 8.85
C ASP A 107 7.00 -3.52 7.97
N ALA A 108 7.01 -4.24 6.85
CA ALA A 108 8.18 -4.28 5.97
C ALA A 108 8.45 -2.92 5.30
N ILE A 109 7.42 -2.24 4.79
CA ILE A 109 7.60 -0.91 4.19
C ILE A 109 8.00 0.15 5.23
N ARG A 110 7.49 0.04 6.47
CA ARG A 110 7.88 0.90 7.58
C ARG A 110 9.34 0.70 7.96
N ASP A 111 9.76 -0.55 8.08
CA ASP A 111 11.15 -0.90 8.43
C ASP A 111 12.11 -0.47 7.32
N LEU A 112 11.75 -0.67 6.05
CA LEU A 112 12.49 -0.16 4.90
C LEU A 112 12.68 1.37 4.99
N ALA A 113 11.60 2.11 5.16
CA ALA A 113 11.64 3.57 5.21
C ALA A 113 12.50 4.08 6.38
N ALA A 114 12.29 3.53 7.59
CA ALA A 114 12.96 4.01 8.79
C ALA A 114 14.42 3.54 8.92
N ASN A 115 14.68 2.25 8.66
CA ASN A 115 15.97 1.63 9.00
C ASN A 115 16.92 1.59 7.81
N ASP A 116 16.43 1.27 6.61
CA ASP A 116 17.27 1.09 5.43
C ASP A 116 17.45 2.40 4.68
N LEU A 117 16.37 3.20 4.53
CA LEU A 117 16.39 4.46 3.80
C LEU A 117 16.62 5.68 4.70
N GLY A 118 16.55 5.52 6.03
CA GLY A 118 16.79 6.58 7.00
C GLY A 118 15.81 7.75 6.94
N LEU A 119 14.58 7.50 6.47
CA LEU A 119 13.55 8.52 6.37
C LEU A 119 12.97 8.85 7.75
N VAL A 120 12.49 10.08 7.88
CA VAL A 120 11.79 10.51 9.09
C VAL A 120 10.43 9.82 9.17
N THR A 121 10.24 8.97 10.18
CA THR A 121 8.98 8.28 10.49
C THR A 121 8.57 8.56 11.93
N SER A 122 7.32 8.24 12.31
CA SER A 122 6.98 8.15 13.74
C SER A 122 7.86 7.11 14.42
N ARG A 123 8.26 7.34 15.68
CA ARG A 123 8.96 6.32 16.48
C ARG A 123 8.02 5.14 16.67
N TYR A 124 8.52 3.92 16.55
CA TYR A 124 7.69 2.74 16.70
C TYR A 124 8.47 1.56 17.30
N ARG A 125 7.73 0.61 17.83
CA ARG A 125 8.19 -0.75 18.16
C ARG A 125 7.08 -1.75 17.94
N TYR A 126 7.49 -2.95 17.60
CA TYR A 126 6.58 -4.09 17.50
C TYR A 126 6.47 -4.80 18.84
N ALA A 127 5.30 -5.43 19.06
CA ALA A 127 5.02 -6.21 20.27
C ALA A 127 4.19 -7.46 19.95
N LYS A 128 4.52 -8.58 20.61
CA LYS A 128 3.84 -9.87 20.47
C LYS A 128 3.09 -10.28 21.73
N ASN A 129 3.30 -9.56 22.82
CA ASN A 129 2.67 -9.78 24.12
C ASN A 129 2.51 -8.44 24.84
N PHE A 130 1.76 -8.43 25.94
CA PHE A 130 1.44 -7.22 26.66
C PHE A 130 2.67 -6.54 27.31
N GLU A 131 3.63 -7.33 27.80
CA GLU A 131 4.87 -6.80 28.38
C GLU A 131 5.67 -6.00 27.33
N GLU A 132 5.77 -6.53 26.11
CA GLU A 132 6.39 -5.83 24.98
C GLU A 132 5.61 -4.56 24.59
N VAL A 133 4.27 -4.55 24.68
CA VAL A 133 3.45 -3.35 24.46
C VAL A 133 3.80 -2.26 25.46
N GLN A 134 3.92 -2.61 26.75
CA GLN A 134 4.30 -1.66 27.79
C GLN A 134 5.70 -1.07 27.52
N ALA A 135 6.67 -1.93 27.17
CA ALA A 135 8.03 -1.47 26.82
C ALA A 135 8.04 -0.61 25.55
N ALA A 136 7.21 -0.96 24.56
CA ALA A 136 7.05 -0.17 23.35
C ALA A 136 6.43 1.20 23.62
N ALA A 137 5.41 1.29 24.47
CA ALA A 137 4.77 2.54 24.87
C ALA A 137 5.74 3.44 25.65
N GLN A 138 6.63 2.87 26.47
CA GLN A 138 7.71 3.64 27.12
C GLN A 138 8.69 4.24 26.10
N HIS A 139 8.99 3.49 25.02
CA HIS A 139 9.89 3.96 23.95
C HIS A 139 9.25 5.05 23.08
N THR A 140 8.00 4.88 22.69
CA THR A 140 7.28 5.83 21.82
C THR A 140 6.82 7.07 22.57
N GLY A 141 6.58 6.93 23.87
CA GLY A 141 5.93 7.94 24.71
C GLY A 141 4.41 7.87 24.56
N LEU A 142 3.73 8.64 25.43
CA LEU A 142 2.28 8.84 25.36
C LEU A 142 1.98 10.28 24.93
N PRO A 143 0.93 10.52 24.13
CA PRO A 143 0.06 9.50 23.54
C PRO A 143 0.77 8.63 22.50
N CYS A 144 0.31 7.37 22.36
CA CYS A 144 0.76 6.46 21.31
C CYS A 144 -0.43 5.80 20.59
N VAL A 145 -0.15 5.20 19.45
CA VAL A 145 -1.15 4.45 18.67
C VAL A 145 -0.76 2.97 18.69
N ILE A 146 -1.70 2.10 19.04
CA ILE A 146 -1.53 0.65 18.96
C ILE A 146 -2.44 0.13 17.86
N LYS A 147 -1.86 -0.64 16.92
CA LYS A 147 -2.63 -1.23 15.82
C LYS A 147 -2.07 -2.60 15.43
N PRO A 148 -2.91 -3.54 14.95
CA PRO A 148 -2.42 -4.79 14.37
C PRO A 148 -1.51 -4.49 13.17
N VAL A 149 -0.46 -5.29 12.98
CA VAL A 149 0.41 -5.20 11.78
C VAL A 149 -0.39 -5.55 10.52
N MET A 150 -1.37 -6.45 10.63
CA MET A 150 -2.29 -6.79 9.54
C MET A 150 -3.73 -6.49 9.97
N SER A 151 -4.27 -5.41 9.45
CA SER A 151 -5.69 -5.04 9.58
C SER A 151 -6.11 -4.18 8.39
N SER A 152 -7.41 -4.03 8.15
CA SER A 152 -7.94 -3.13 7.13
C SER A 152 -8.84 -2.07 7.77
N SER A 153 -8.89 -0.87 7.17
CA SER A 153 -9.79 0.22 7.55
C SER A 153 -9.70 0.59 9.05
N GLY A 154 -8.49 0.67 9.61
CA GLY A 154 -8.26 1.09 10.99
C GLY A 154 -8.82 0.16 12.08
N LYS A 155 -9.33 -1.04 11.72
CA LYS A 155 -9.85 -2.00 12.69
C LYS A 155 -8.74 -2.47 13.63
N GLY A 156 -9.04 -2.46 14.94
CA GLY A 156 -8.07 -2.82 15.97
C GLY A 156 -7.10 -1.69 16.35
N GLN A 157 -7.22 -0.50 15.74
CA GLN A 157 -6.41 0.66 16.09
C GLN A 157 -6.98 1.39 17.29
N SER A 158 -6.11 1.79 18.22
CA SER A 158 -6.46 2.60 19.39
C SER A 158 -5.41 3.67 19.63
N THR A 159 -5.85 4.90 19.92
CA THR A 159 -5.00 5.95 20.47
C THR A 159 -5.02 5.84 21.99
N VAL A 160 -3.86 5.62 22.59
CA VAL A 160 -3.66 5.46 24.05
C VAL A 160 -3.06 6.76 24.59
N ARG A 161 -3.75 7.38 25.51
CA ARG A 161 -3.33 8.63 26.17
C ARG A 161 -2.79 8.43 27.58
N ASP A 162 -3.26 7.36 28.23
CA ASP A 162 -2.85 6.97 29.57
C ASP A 162 -2.40 5.52 29.60
N ALA A 163 -1.43 5.20 30.45
CA ALA A 163 -0.91 3.84 30.59
C ALA A 163 -1.98 2.82 31.04
N ALA A 164 -3.01 3.26 31.73
CA ALA A 164 -4.14 2.42 32.15
C ALA A 164 -4.97 1.91 30.95
N GLU A 165 -4.89 2.56 29.79
CA GLU A 165 -5.60 2.17 28.55
C GLU A 165 -4.88 1.09 27.75
N LEU A 166 -3.59 0.83 28.04
CA LEU A 166 -2.75 -0.09 27.25
C LEU A 166 -3.31 -1.49 27.14
N GLU A 167 -3.83 -2.05 28.24
CA GLU A 167 -4.34 -3.41 28.26
C GLU A 167 -5.59 -3.56 27.39
N ALA A 168 -6.51 -2.60 27.48
CA ALA A 168 -7.71 -2.57 26.65
C ALA A 168 -7.38 -2.38 25.17
N ALA A 169 -6.41 -1.52 24.84
CA ALA A 169 -5.96 -1.28 23.48
C ALA A 169 -5.27 -2.54 22.88
N TRP A 170 -4.44 -3.21 23.67
CA TRP A 170 -3.84 -4.50 23.28
C TRP A 170 -4.91 -5.56 23.00
N ALA A 171 -5.87 -5.75 23.93
CA ALA A 171 -6.95 -6.72 23.76
C ALA A 171 -7.77 -6.41 22.49
N TYR A 172 -8.09 -5.14 22.24
CA TYR A 172 -8.81 -4.72 21.04
C TYR A 172 -8.03 -4.98 19.76
N ALA A 173 -6.72 -4.69 19.75
CA ALA A 173 -5.85 -4.99 18.63
C ALA A 173 -5.80 -6.51 18.35
N CYS A 174 -5.61 -7.34 19.38
CA CYS A 174 -5.61 -8.79 19.26
C CYS A 174 -6.90 -9.35 18.69
N ALA A 175 -8.06 -8.83 19.12
CA ALA A 175 -9.37 -9.28 18.64
C ALA A 175 -9.64 -8.95 17.17
N ASN A 176 -8.89 -8.02 16.58
CA ASN A 176 -9.08 -7.54 15.21
C ASN A 176 -7.89 -7.85 14.27
N MET A 177 -6.94 -8.66 14.73
CA MET A 177 -5.84 -9.13 13.89
C MET A 177 -6.35 -10.01 12.75
N ARG A 178 -5.72 -9.90 11.59
CA ARG A 178 -5.92 -10.81 10.45
C ARG A 178 -4.65 -11.64 10.22
N GLY A 179 -4.85 -12.85 9.69
CA GLY A 179 -3.75 -13.78 9.41
C GLY A 179 -3.21 -14.49 10.65
N ASP A 180 -2.06 -15.11 10.51
CA ASP A 180 -1.39 -15.97 11.51
C ASP A 180 -0.36 -15.21 12.37
N ARG A 181 -0.07 -13.95 12.05
CA ARG A 181 0.91 -13.12 12.75
C ARG A 181 0.29 -12.38 13.92
N GLN A 182 0.41 -12.91 15.12
CA GLN A 182 0.03 -12.20 16.35
C GLN A 182 1.09 -11.14 16.70
N ARG A 183 0.98 -9.97 16.08
CA ARG A 183 1.91 -8.86 16.25
C ARG A 183 1.18 -7.52 16.10
N VAL A 184 1.46 -6.60 17.02
CA VAL A 184 1.03 -5.20 16.92
C VAL A 184 2.23 -4.31 16.69
N ILE A 185 1.96 -3.12 16.15
CA ILE A 185 2.87 -1.99 16.16
C ILE A 185 2.37 -0.96 17.18
N VAL A 186 3.28 -0.44 17.99
CA VAL A 186 3.06 0.70 18.88
C VAL A 186 3.82 1.87 18.30
N GLU A 187 3.13 2.92 17.92
CA GLU A 187 3.70 4.09 17.25
C GLU A 187 3.50 5.34 18.09
N GLN A 188 4.46 6.24 18.04
CA GLN A 188 4.30 7.59 18.57
C GLN A 188 3.10 8.26 17.90
N PHE A 189 2.23 8.87 18.70
CA PHE A 189 1.20 9.74 18.16
C PHE A 189 1.84 10.96 17.53
N VAL A 190 1.59 11.17 16.25
CA VAL A 190 2.08 12.34 15.53
C VAL A 190 1.02 13.45 15.62
N ASP A 191 1.39 14.57 16.20
CA ASP A 191 0.56 15.78 16.20
C ASP A 191 0.87 16.55 14.91
N PHE A 192 0.05 16.34 13.89
CA PHE A 192 0.20 16.92 12.55
C PHE A 192 -0.89 17.96 12.25
N ASP A 193 -0.59 18.86 11.31
CA ASP A 193 -1.55 19.85 10.85
C ASP A 193 -2.52 19.23 9.81
N TYR A 194 -2.00 18.37 8.93
CA TYR A 194 -2.78 17.66 7.91
C TYR A 194 -2.02 16.43 7.39
N GLU A 195 -2.77 15.53 6.75
CA GLU A 195 -2.26 14.34 6.05
C GLU A 195 -2.33 14.54 4.55
N ILE A 196 -1.37 13.98 3.83
CA ILE A 196 -1.38 13.96 2.37
C ILE A 196 -1.06 12.58 1.82
N THR A 197 -1.60 12.31 0.62
CA THR A 197 -1.10 11.26 -0.28
C THR A 197 -0.44 11.94 -1.48
N LEU A 198 0.81 11.59 -1.75
CA LEU A 198 1.54 12.03 -2.93
C LEU A 198 1.58 10.90 -3.97
N LEU A 199 0.73 11.01 -4.99
CA LEU A 199 0.78 10.08 -6.11
C LEU A 199 2.08 10.28 -6.89
N THR A 200 2.88 9.23 -6.91
CA THR A 200 4.23 9.19 -7.45
C THR A 200 4.29 8.16 -8.57
N VAL A 201 4.62 8.60 -9.78
CA VAL A 201 4.68 7.74 -10.96
C VAL A 201 6.13 7.48 -11.34
N ARG A 202 6.58 6.24 -11.24
CA ARG A 202 7.88 5.81 -11.74
C ARG A 202 7.72 5.23 -13.15
N HIS A 203 8.38 5.85 -14.11
CA HIS A 203 8.29 5.52 -15.53
C HIS A 203 9.67 5.48 -16.19
N LYS A 204 9.74 5.10 -17.46
CA LYS A 204 11.01 4.92 -18.19
C LYS A 204 11.93 6.15 -18.22
N ASP A 205 11.37 7.36 -18.12
CA ASP A 205 12.11 8.62 -18.21
C ASP A 205 12.37 9.24 -16.81
N GLY A 206 12.00 8.56 -15.72
CA GLY A 206 12.23 9.02 -14.35
C GLY A 206 11.01 8.93 -13.45
N ILE A 207 10.85 9.90 -12.55
CA ILE A 207 9.75 9.98 -11.60
C ILE A 207 9.00 11.30 -11.78
N SER A 208 7.68 11.20 -11.86
CA SER A 208 6.75 12.33 -11.89
C SER A 208 5.86 12.32 -10.67
N PHE A 209 5.49 13.49 -10.17
CA PHE A 209 4.60 13.66 -9.04
C PHE A 209 3.30 14.34 -9.48
N CYS A 210 2.18 13.84 -8.98
CA CYS A 210 0.91 14.56 -9.06
C CYS A 210 0.87 15.64 -7.96
N PRO A 211 0.00 16.65 -8.05
CA PRO A 211 -0.27 17.52 -6.93
C PRO A 211 -0.70 16.71 -5.70
N ALA A 212 -0.27 17.13 -4.51
CA ALA A 212 -0.61 16.42 -3.28
C ALA A 212 -2.13 16.38 -3.05
N ILE A 213 -2.62 15.23 -2.61
CA ILE A 213 -4.00 15.01 -2.21
C ILE A 213 -4.07 15.14 -0.70
N GLY A 214 -4.84 16.10 -0.20
CA GLY A 214 -5.20 16.16 1.21
C GLY A 214 -6.40 15.26 1.48
N HIS A 215 -6.47 14.71 2.67
CA HIS A 215 -7.61 13.92 3.08
C HIS A 215 -7.93 14.10 4.57
N ARG A 216 -9.16 13.79 4.91
CA ARG A 216 -9.64 13.73 6.28
C ARG A 216 -10.18 12.35 6.57
N GLN A 217 -9.71 11.78 7.66
CA GLN A 217 -10.16 10.51 8.19
C GLN A 217 -10.87 10.71 9.53
N GLU A 218 -11.90 9.92 9.79
CA GLU A 218 -12.55 9.83 11.09
C GLU A 218 -12.58 8.38 11.55
N ARG A 219 -11.95 8.08 12.68
CA ARG A 219 -11.85 6.72 13.25
C ARG A 219 -11.22 5.70 12.30
N GLY A 220 -10.31 6.15 11.42
CA GLY A 220 -9.69 5.32 10.40
C GLY A 220 -10.50 5.16 9.11
N ASP A 221 -11.69 5.76 9.03
CA ASP A 221 -12.51 5.78 7.83
C ASP A 221 -12.28 7.06 7.04
N TYR A 222 -12.06 6.91 5.76
CA TYR A 222 -11.87 8.01 4.80
C TYR A 222 -13.18 8.77 4.60
N GLN A 223 -13.17 10.08 4.84
CA GLN A 223 -14.36 10.92 4.78
C GLN A 223 -14.38 11.80 3.52
N GLU A 224 -13.28 12.50 3.26
CA GLU A 224 -13.16 13.38 2.12
C GLU A 224 -11.71 13.54 1.66
N SER A 225 -11.52 13.90 0.41
CA SER A 225 -10.24 14.28 -0.17
C SER A 225 -10.38 15.47 -1.10
N TRP A 226 -9.29 16.19 -1.24
CA TRP A 226 -9.20 17.34 -2.14
C TRP A 226 -7.83 17.41 -2.79
N GLN A 227 -7.80 17.92 -4.03
CA GLN A 227 -6.57 18.09 -4.78
C GLN A 227 -6.67 19.39 -5.62
N PRO A 228 -5.65 20.26 -5.58
CA PRO A 228 -4.43 20.17 -4.79
C PRO A 228 -4.65 20.51 -3.30
N THR A 229 -3.75 20.04 -2.42
CA THR A 229 -3.67 20.50 -1.04
C THR A 229 -2.68 21.65 -0.95
N PRO A 230 -3.03 22.77 -0.31
CA PRO A 230 -2.08 23.86 -0.07
C PRO A 230 -0.93 23.37 0.83
N MET A 231 0.31 23.53 0.37
CA MET A 231 1.53 23.21 1.06
C MET A 231 2.57 24.28 0.81
N THR A 232 3.54 24.43 1.72
CA THR A 232 4.73 25.24 1.43
C THR A 232 5.61 24.55 0.40
N ASP A 233 6.36 25.31 -0.39
CA ASP A 233 7.30 24.75 -1.37
C ASP A 233 8.35 23.85 -0.69
N ALA A 234 8.76 24.18 0.54
CA ALA A 234 9.70 23.38 1.32
C ALA A 234 9.11 22.02 1.72
N ALA A 235 7.84 21.97 2.18
CA ALA A 235 7.16 20.72 2.52
C ALA A 235 6.92 19.85 1.27
N ILE A 236 6.53 20.46 0.15
CA ILE A 236 6.38 19.75 -1.15
C ILE A 236 7.72 19.10 -1.54
N ALA A 237 8.81 19.86 -1.53
CA ALA A 237 10.13 19.34 -1.91
C ALA A 237 10.56 18.17 -1.00
N LYS A 238 10.39 18.28 0.32
CA LYS A 238 10.70 17.19 1.25
C LYS A 238 9.85 15.94 0.97
N ALA A 239 8.53 16.10 0.78
CA ALA A 239 7.64 14.97 0.47
C ALA A 239 8.04 14.28 -0.84
N GLN A 240 8.36 15.05 -1.89
CA GLN A 240 8.82 14.52 -3.17
C GLN A 240 10.17 13.81 -3.05
N ASP A 241 11.13 14.31 -2.28
CA ASP A 241 12.43 13.66 -2.08
C ASP A 241 12.28 12.34 -1.31
N MET A 242 11.45 12.31 -0.27
CA MET A 242 11.16 11.09 0.48
C MET A 242 10.42 10.06 -0.41
N ALA A 243 9.40 10.48 -1.15
CA ALA A 243 8.67 9.62 -2.08
C ALA A 243 9.59 9.07 -3.18
N ARG A 244 10.47 9.90 -3.74
CA ARG A 244 11.49 9.47 -4.71
C ARG A 244 12.37 8.39 -4.13
N THR A 245 12.88 8.59 -2.92
CA THR A 245 13.78 7.64 -2.24
C THR A 245 13.12 6.28 -2.07
N VAL A 246 11.87 6.25 -1.60
CA VAL A 246 11.11 5.00 -1.44
C VAL A 246 10.87 4.32 -2.80
N VAL A 247 10.36 5.07 -3.77
CA VAL A 247 9.95 4.50 -5.06
C VAL A 247 11.16 4.06 -5.90
N ASP A 248 12.31 4.71 -5.78
CA ASP A 248 13.55 4.27 -6.40
C ASP A 248 14.05 2.95 -5.80
N ASP A 249 13.96 2.78 -4.48
CA ASP A 249 14.33 1.53 -3.81
C ASP A 249 13.37 0.37 -4.17
N LEU A 250 12.06 0.65 -4.23
CA LEU A 250 11.06 -0.35 -4.66
C LEU A 250 11.33 -0.86 -6.08
N GLY A 251 11.90 -0.04 -6.93
CA GLY A 251 12.25 -0.39 -8.31
C GLY A 251 11.04 -0.60 -9.21
N GLY A 252 11.29 -1.10 -10.44
CA GLY A 252 10.25 -1.34 -11.44
C GLY A 252 9.59 -0.05 -11.93
N TYR A 253 8.39 -0.17 -12.49
CA TYR A 253 7.54 0.94 -12.91
C TYR A 253 6.21 0.85 -12.16
N GLY A 254 5.49 1.96 -12.04
CA GLY A 254 4.18 1.96 -11.41
C GLY A 254 3.72 3.32 -10.92
N LEU A 255 2.50 3.32 -10.41
CA LEU A 255 1.90 4.41 -9.67
C LEU A 255 1.87 4.02 -8.19
N PHE A 256 2.45 4.88 -7.35
CA PHE A 256 2.56 4.69 -5.92
C PHE A 256 1.84 5.81 -5.18
N GLY A 257 1.02 5.47 -4.20
CA GLY A 257 0.50 6.42 -3.22
C GLY A 257 1.43 6.46 -2.02
N VAL A 258 2.11 7.56 -1.79
CA VAL A 258 2.99 7.71 -0.63
C VAL A 258 2.35 8.67 0.35
N GLU A 259 2.13 8.21 1.59
CA GLU A 259 1.40 8.97 2.59
C GLU A 259 2.34 9.64 3.59
N PHE A 260 2.00 10.88 3.95
CA PHE A 260 2.78 11.69 4.87
C PHE A 260 1.90 12.44 5.86
N PHE A 261 2.40 12.58 7.10
CA PHE A 261 1.95 13.60 8.03
C PHE A 261 2.77 14.87 7.83
N VAL A 262 2.11 16.03 7.85
CA VAL A 262 2.76 17.33 7.66
C VAL A 262 2.47 18.22 8.85
N LYS A 263 3.53 18.83 9.41
CA LYS A 263 3.44 19.84 10.46
C LYS A 263 4.34 21.04 10.11
N GLY A 264 3.72 22.14 9.70
CA GLY A 264 4.46 23.27 9.15
C GLY A 264 5.27 22.84 7.92
N GLU A 265 6.60 22.85 8.04
CA GLU A 265 7.52 22.37 7.00
C GLU A 265 8.06 20.96 7.27
N ASP A 266 7.73 20.35 8.41
CA ASP A 266 8.16 18.99 8.71
C ASP A 266 7.24 17.98 8.02
N VAL A 267 7.87 16.99 7.36
CA VAL A 267 7.22 15.91 6.64
C VAL A 267 7.67 14.59 7.25
N ILE A 268 6.72 13.74 7.61
CA ILE A 268 6.95 12.48 8.29
C ILE A 268 6.30 11.38 7.43
N PHE A 269 7.10 10.41 7.01
CA PHE A 269 6.60 9.25 6.25
C PHE A 269 5.62 8.42 7.10
N SER A 270 4.46 8.13 6.52
CA SER A 270 3.42 7.30 7.14
C SER A 270 3.31 5.93 6.48
N GLU A 271 3.08 5.89 5.17
CA GLU A 271 2.86 4.63 4.43
C GLU A 271 3.20 4.78 2.93
#